data_89202d27a99a153154e1d3ca73fe80e4
#
_entry.id   89202d27a99a153154e1d3ca73fe80e4
#
_cell.length_a   1.000
_cell.length_b   1.000
_cell.length_c   1.000
_cell.angle_alpha   90.00
_cell.angle_beta   90.00
_cell.angle_gamma   90.00
#
_symmetry.space_group_name_H-M   'P 1'
#
loop_
_entity.id
_entity.type
_entity.pdbx_description
1 polymer ?
#
loop_
_entity_poly.entity_id
_entity_poly.type
_entity_poly.pdbx_seq_one_letter_code
_entity_poly.pdbx_strand_id
1 'polypeptide(L)'
;MAKSLPLFLFIFLLVGTGCRERISRKPPVHLNQNMDFQERFDAQEANAFFADGRAMRAPVRGTVARGELKDDTALWAGRDASGAFVADNPLTVDLALLERGREKYDIYCSVCHGLAGDGQGIIMTGGYGYVPAPTYHSDMLRAQPDGYIYDALTWGIRSMPGYGTQIKVEDRWAIVSYIRALQRSQAASVDDVPESER
;
A
#
# COMPACT_ATOMS: atom_id res chain seq x y z
N MET A 1 52.72 17.70 -38.57
CA MET A 1 51.32 17.32 -38.21
C MET A 1 51.20 16.47 -36.94
N ALA A 2 52.17 16.47 -35.98
CA ALA A 2 52.16 15.59 -34.79
C ALA A 2 51.94 16.31 -33.44
N LYS A 3 51.64 17.62 -33.42
CA LYS A 3 51.53 18.40 -32.18
C LYS A 3 50.09 18.53 -31.61
N SER A 4 49.05 18.11 -32.40
CA SER A 4 47.64 18.24 -31.95
C SER A 4 47.10 16.99 -31.26
N LEU A 5 47.73 15.84 -31.37
CA LEU A 5 47.29 14.58 -30.78
C LEU A 5 47.23 14.60 -29.21
N PRO A 6 48.24 15.13 -28.52
CA PRO A 6 48.16 15.20 -27.04
C PRO A 6 47.09 16.15 -26.54
N LEU A 7 46.76 17.21 -27.26
CA LEU A 7 45.71 18.17 -26.88
C LEU A 7 44.32 17.49 -26.99
N PHE A 8 44.05 16.72 -28.07
CA PHE A 8 42.80 15.98 -28.22
C PHE A 8 42.65 14.89 -27.19
N LEU A 9 43.73 14.18 -26.82
CA LEU A 9 43.70 13.15 -25.80
C LEU A 9 43.39 13.77 -24.38
N PHE A 10 43.97 14.95 -24.11
CA PHE A 10 43.74 15.67 -22.84
C PHE A 10 42.32 16.21 -22.73
N ILE A 11 41.71 16.71 -23.82
CA ILE A 11 40.32 17.15 -23.87
C ILE A 11 39.37 15.95 -23.70
N PHE A 12 39.68 14.81 -24.31
CA PHE A 12 38.86 13.58 -24.19
C PHE A 12 38.89 13.01 -22.76
N LEU A 13 40.05 13.07 -22.08
CA LEU A 13 40.21 12.70 -20.67
C LEU A 13 39.43 13.65 -19.73
N LEU A 14 39.42 14.95 -19.98
CA LEU A 14 38.67 15.93 -19.20
C LEU A 14 37.15 15.75 -19.36
N VAL A 15 36.66 15.43 -20.55
CA VAL A 15 35.24 15.18 -20.81
C VAL A 15 34.82 13.85 -20.17
N GLY A 16 35.65 12.81 -20.20
CA GLY A 16 35.36 11.50 -19.59
C GLY A 16 35.27 11.53 -18.06
N THR A 17 35.93 12.48 -17.38
CA THR A 17 35.86 12.63 -15.92
C THR A 17 34.62 13.40 -15.44
N GLY A 18 33.92 14.11 -16.34
CA GLY A 18 32.72 14.89 -16.02
C GLY A 18 31.45 14.05 -15.78
N CYS A 19 31.44 12.80 -16.24
CA CYS A 19 30.27 11.92 -16.15
C CYS A 19 30.24 11.01 -14.90
N ARG A 20 31.06 11.30 -13.88
CA ARG A 20 31.02 10.52 -12.62
C ARG A 20 29.74 10.82 -11.84
N GLU A 21 29.02 9.76 -11.48
CA GLU A 21 27.89 9.77 -10.53
C GLU A 21 28.24 10.53 -9.26
N ARG A 22 27.98 11.82 -9.25
CA ARG A 22 28.06 12.64 -8.06
C ARG A 22 26.66 12.90 -7.56
N ILE A 23 26.37 12.49 -6.33
CA ILE A 23 25.09 12.83 -5.69
C ILE A 23 24.98 14.36 -5.68
N SER A 24 24.02 14.90 -6.39
CA SER A 24 23.76 16.34 -6.47
C SER A 24 22.37 16.63 -5.91
N ARG A 25 22.26 17.67 -5.07
CA ARG A 25 20.97 18.20 -4.61
C ARG A 25 20.33 19.17 -5.61
N LYS A 26 21.07 19.51 -6.68
CA LYS A 26 20.53 20.38 -7.74
C LYS A 26 19.81 19.52 -8.77
N PRO A 27 18.72 20.03 -9.36
CA PRO A 27 18.04 19.35 -10.47
C PRO A 27 19.04 19.06 -11.61
N PRO A 28 18.86 17.95 -12.35
CA PRO A 28 19.69 17.67 -13.52
C PRO A 28 19.51 18.76 -14.58
N VAL A 29 20.57 19.00 -15.35
CA VAL A 29 20.49 19.91 -16.51
C VAL A 29 19.86 19.13 -17.68
N HIS A 30 18.65 19.52 -18.06
CA HIS A 30 17.94 18.98 -19.21
C HIS A 30 18.29 19.81 -20.44
N LEU A 31 19.12 19.26 -21.32
CA LEU A 31 19.50 19.92 -22.59
C LEU A 31 18.35 19.96 -23.59
N ASN A 32 17.47 18.99 -23.54
CA ASN A 32 16.24 18.92 -24.33
C ASN A 32 15.07 18.71 -23.37
N GLN A 33 14.31 19.76 -23.11
CA GLN A 33 13.20 19.73 -22.17
C GLN A 33 11.97 18.98 -22.70
N ASN A 34 11.91 18.76 -24.03
CA ASN A 34 10.82 18.03 -24.69
C ASN A 34 9.44 18.31 -24.06
N MET A 35 8.83 17.34 -23.39
CA MET A 35 7.52 17.46 -22.74
C MET A 35 7.59 17.64 -21.21
N ASP A 36 8.75 17.99 -20.66
CA ASP A 36 8.91 18.23 -19.21
C ASP A 36 8.01 19.37 -18.72
N PHE A 37 7.79 20.38 -19.59
CA PHE A 37 6.88 21.48 -19.32
C PHE A 37 5.72 21.43 -20.30
N GLN A 38 4.52 21.34 -19.80
CA GLN A 38 3.28 21.32 -20.56
C GLN A 38 2.30 22.33 -19.95
N GLU A 39 1.36 22.86 -20.75
CA GLU A 39 0.33 23.77 -20.25
C GLU A 39 -0.84 23.07 -19.54
N ARG A 40 -0.77 21.76 -19.35
CA ARG A 40 -1.71 21.02 -18.50
C ARG A 40 -1.35 21.21 -17.03
N PHE A 41 -2.33 21.19 -16.15
CA PHE A 41 -2.09 21.14 -14.71
C PHE A 41 -1.83 19.72 -14.24
N ASP A 42 -0.78 19.55 -13.48
CA ASP A 42 -0.50 18.29 -12.78
C ASP A 42 -1.26 18.22 -11.44
N ALA A 43 -1.31 17.04 -10.86
CA ALA A 43 -1.93 16.85 -9.55
C ALA A 43 -1.25 17.74 -8.50
N GLN A 44 -2.06 18.45 -7.70
CA GLN A 44 -1.62 19.37 -6.64
C GLN A 44 -0.89 20.63 -7.12
N GLU A 45 -0.91 20.90 -8.42
CA GLU A 45 -0.31 22.11 -8.98
C GLU A 45 -1.11 23.36 -8.61
N ALA A 46 -0.41 24.49 -8.54
CA ALA A 46 -1.04 25.79 -8.30
C ALA A 46 -1.76 26.31 -9.57
N ASN A 47 -2.92 26.96 -9.40
CA ASN A 47 -3.65 27.59 -10.48
C ASN A 47 -4.20 28.95 -10.02
N ALA A 48 -3.67 30.02 -10.58
CA ALA A 48 -4.06 31.39 -10.24
C ALA A 48 -5.48 31.75 -10.69
N PHE A 49 -6.13 30.97 -11.54
CA PHE A 49 -7.51 31.19 -11.96
C PHE A 49 -8.52 31.03 -10.80
N PHE A 50 -8.21 30.21 -9.83
CA PHE A 50 -9.09 29.96 -8.69
C PHE A 50 -8.62 30.74 -7.46
N ALA A 51 -9.57 31.29 -6.70
CA ALA A 51 -9.29 32.11 -5.52
C ALA A 51 -8.50 31.38 -4.42
N ASP A 52 -8.64 30.03 -4.36
CA ASP A 52 -7.88 29.16 -3.44
C ASP A 52 -6.52 28.75 -4.00
N GLY A 53 -6.15 29.22 -5.19
CA GLY A 53 -4.86 28.94 -5.84
C GLY A 53 -4.64 27.48 -6.25
N ARG A 54 -5.65 26.61 -6.24
CA ARG A 54 -5.50 25.16 -6.45
C ARG A 54 -6.04 24.74 -7.82
N ALA A 55 -5.26 23.98 -8.59
CA ALA A 55 -5.73 23.37 -9.83
C ALA A 55 -6.75 22.25 -9.56
N MET A 56 -6.50 21.44 -8.53
CA MET A 56 -7.43 20.36 -8.14
C MET A 56 -8.69 20.94 -7.50
N ARG A 57 -9.84 20.57 -8.06
CA ARG A 57 -11.15 20.99 -7.56
C ARG A 57 -11.78 19.87 -6.73
N ALA A 58 -12.42 20.23 -5.64
CA ALA A 58 -13.26 19.31 -4.90
C ALA A 58 -14.43 18.83 -5.79
N PRO A 59 -14.80 17.55 -5.74
CA PRO A 59 -15.99 17.06 -6.44
C PRO A 59 -17.22 17.85 -6.06
N VAL A 60 -18.16 18.03 -7.01
CA VAL A 60 -19.44 18.68 -6.74
C VAL A 60 -20.18 17.88 -5.68
N ARG A 61 -20.68 18.56 -4.64
CA ARG A 61 -21.38 17.92 -3.53
C ARG A 61 -22.57 17.10 -4.02
N GLY A 62 -22.68 15.86 -3.59
CA GLY A 62 -23.74 14.94 -4.01
C GLY A 62 -23.47 14.19 -5.31
N THR A 63 -22.31 14.38 -5.93
CA THR A 63 -21.89 13.57 -7.07
C THR A 63 -21.12 12.34 -6.63
N VAL A 64 -21.35 11.24 -7.34
CA VAL A 64 -20.63 9.97 -7.17
C VAL A 64 -19.93 9.65 -8.50
N ALA A 65 -18.65 9.36 -8.46
CA ALA A 65 -17.92 8.93 -9.65
C ALA A 65 -18.46 7.60 -10.16
N ARG A 66 -18.34 7.36 -11.47
CA ARG A 66 -18.77 6.09 -12.06
C ARG A 66 -17.98 4.93 -11.39
N GLY A 67 -18.70 3.93 -10.89
CA GLY A 67 -18.15 2.77 -10.19
C GLY A 67 -17.87 3.00 -8.69
N GLU A 68 -18.09 4.21 -8.17
CA GLU A 68 -17.84 4.56 -6.76
C GLU A 68 -19.12 4.60 -5.91
N LEU A 69 -20.24 4.07 -6.43
CA LEU A 69 -21.47 3.96 -5.66
C LEU A 69 -21.30 2.86 -4.60
N LYS A 70 -21.23 3.27 -3.35
CA LYS A 70 -20.94 2.40 -2.20
C LYS A 70 -22.26 1.87 -1.58
N ASP A 71 -23.07 1.24 -2.40
CA ASP A 71 -24.39 0.70 -2.03
C ASP A 71 -24.31 -0.66 -1.30
N ASP A 72 -23.28 -1.44 -1.56
CA ASP A 72 -22.99 -2.67 -0.81
C ASP A 72 -22.19 -2.35 0.47
N THR A 73 -22.90 -2.23 1.59
CA THR A 73 -22.29 -1.90 2.88
C THR A 73 -21.39 -3.02 3.40
N ALA A 74 -21.66 -4.28 3.08
CA ALA A 74 -20.80 -5.40 3.45
C ALA A 74 -19.43 -5.27 2.77
N LEU A 75 -19.42 -5.03 1.47
CA LEU A 75 -18.19 -4.87 0.69
C LEU A 75 -17.42 -3.60 1.07
N TRP A 76 -18.12 -2.45 1.15
CA TRP A 76 -17.46 -1.15 1.29
C TRP A 76 -17.14 -0.76 2.73
N ALA A 77 -17.95 -1.20 3.69
CA ALA A 77 -17.80 -0.83 5.09
C ALA A 77 -17.54 -2.01 6.03
N GLY A 78 -17.62 -3.25 5.55
CA GLY A 78 -17.49 -4.43 6.40
C GLY A 78 -18.67 -4.59 7.38
N ARG A 79 -19.85 -4.03 7.04
CA ARG A 79 -21.02 -3.97 7.92
C ARG A 79 -22.28 -4.41 7.18
N ASP A 80 -23.14 -5.08 7.91
CA ASP A 80 -24.47 -5.44 7.42
C ASP A 80 -25.45 -4.25 7.47
N ALA A 81 -26.69 -4.48 7.03
CA ALA A 81 -27.74 -3.46 7.03
C ALA A 81 -28.11 -2.94 8.44
N SER A 82 -27.80 -3.67 9.50
CA SER A 82 -28.01 -3.25 10.88
C SER A 82 -26.85 -2.40 11.43
N GLY A 83 -25.75 -2.33 10.69
CA GLY A 83 -24.49 -1.67 11.10
C GLY A 83 -23.56 -2.58 11.91
N ALA A 84 -23.90 -3.85 12.10
CA ALA A 84 -23.00 -4.83 12.73
C ALA A 84 -21.90 -5.26 11.77
N PHE A 85 -20.75 -5.67 12.30
CA PHE A 85 -19.68 -6.22 11.46
C PHE A 85 -20.12 -7.53 10.81
N VAL A 86 -19.85 -7.67 9.51
CA VAL A 86 -20.09 -8.93 8.81
C VAL A 86 -19.19 -10.04 9.35
N ALA A 87 -19.76 -11.23 9.55
CA ALA A 87 -19.03 -12.36 10.11
C ALA A 87 -17.93 -12.83 9.16
N ASP A 88 -18.25 -12.92 7.87
CA ASP A 88 -17.43 -13.52 6.84
C ASP A 88 -17.09 -12.51 5.73
N ASN A 89 -16.04 -12.81 4.98
CA ASN A 89 -15.62 -12.03 3.82
C ASN A 89 -16.72 -12.05 2.72
N PRO A 90 -17.19 -10.89 2.21
CA PRO A 90 -18.18 -10.84 1.16
C PRO A 90 -17.68 -11.32 -0.22
N LEU A 91 -16.36 -11.45 -0.40
CA LEU A 91 -15.77 -11.98 -1.63
C LEU A 91 -15.62 -13.50 -1.55
N THR A 92 -15.66 -14.16 -2.71
CA THR A 92 -15.34 -15.59 -2.79
C THR A 92 -13.86 -15.81 -2.46
N VAL A 93 -13.60 -16.57 -1.41
CA VAL A 93 -12.23 -16.87 -0.97
C VAL A 93 -11.72 -18.07 -1.76
N ASP A 94 -10.84 -17.80 -2.71
CA ASP A 94 -10.12 -18.79 -3.51
C ASP A 94 -8.61 -18.59 -3.37
N LEU A 95 -7.83 -19.46 -4.04
CA LEU A 95 -6.37 -19.38 -3.99
C LEU A 95 -5.85 -18.04 -4.54
N ALA A 96 -6.46 -17.53 -5.62
CA ALA A 96 -6.03 -16.28 -6.23
C ALA A 96 -6.24 -15.08 -5.28
N LEU A 97 -7.36 -15.05 -4.55
CA LEU A 97 -7.62 -14.04 -3.53
C LEU A 97 -6.61 -14.14 -2.36
N LEU A 98 -6.28 -15.37 -1.93
CA LEU A 98 -5.30 -15.58 -0.86
C LEU A 98 -3.89 -15.14 -1.28
N GLU A 99 -3.45 -15.49 -2.49
CA GLU A 99 -2.16 -15.05 -3.05
C GLU A 99 -2.10 -13.53 -3.18
N ARG A 100 -3.18 -12.92 -3.65
CA ARG A 100 -3.31 -11.45 -3.70
C ARG A 100 -3.26 -10.83 -2.30
N GLY A 101 -3.93 -11.45 -1.33
CA GLY A 101 -3.91 -11.04 0.07
C GLY A 101 -2.51 -11.09 0.65
N ARG A 102 -1.77 -12.17 0.38
CA ARG A 102 -0.37 -12.32 0.79
C ARG A 102 0.50 -11.21 0.20
N GLU A 103 0.42 -10.99 -1.11
CA GLU A 103 1.19 -9.92 -1.78
C GLU A 103 0.97 -8.57 -1.10
N LYS A 104 -0.29 -8.21 -0.85
CA LYS A 104 -0.62 -6.93 -0.23
C LYS A 104 -0.26 -6.87 1.25
N TYR A 105 -0.44 -7.96 1.98
CA TYR A 105 -0.02 -8.10 3.37
C TYR A 105 1.49 -7.90 3.52
N ASP A 106 2.28 -8.54 2.68
CA ASP A 106 3.75 -8.45 2.71
C ASP A 106 4.23 -7.01 2.46
N ILE A 107 3.53 -6.25 1.61
CA ILE A 107 3.87 -4.86 1.31
C ILE A 107 3.48 -3.90 2.44
N TYR A 108 2.25 -4.00 2.96
CA TYR A 108 1.67 -2.97 3.82
C TYR A 108 1.65 -3.34 5.30
N CYS A 109 1.56 -4.61 5.65
CA CYS A 109 1.25 -5.08 7.00
C CYS A 109 2.44 -5.73 7.70
N SER A 110 3.23 -6.53 6.97
CA SER A 110 4.31 -7.36 7.54
C SER A 110 5.38 -6.54 8.25
N VAL A 111 5.60 -5.28 7.83
CA VAL A 111 6.60 -4.39 8.43
C VAL A 111 6.36 -4.12 9.92
N CYS A 112 5.10 -4.15 10.34
CA CYS A 112 4.70 -4.02 11.74
C CYS A 112 4.23 -5.36 12.34
N HIS A 113 3.43 -6.13 11.60
CA HIS A 113 2.77 -7.34 12.12
C HIS A 113 3.58 -8.63 11.95
N GLY A 114 4.75 -8.56 11.27
CA GLY A 114 5.56 -9.75 10.97
C GLY A 114 4.98 -10.57 9.82
N LEU A 115 5.82 -11.36 9.15
CA LEU A 115 5.38 -12.23 8.04
C LEU A 115 4.45 -13.36 8.52
N ALA A 116 4.60 -13.78 9.77
CA ALA A 116 3.75 -14.78 10.39
C ALA A 116 2.52 -14.19 11.12
N GLY A 117 2.37 -12.87 11.17
CA GLY A 117 1.28 -12.21 11.90
C GLY A 117 1.43 -12.24 13.42
N ASP A 118 2.65 -12.40 13.91
CA ASP A 118 3.02 -12.52 15.32
C ASP A 118 3.22 -11.17 16.04
N GLY A 119 3.15 -10.06 15.29
CA GLY A 119 3.40 -8.72 15.80
C GLY A 119 4.89 -8.36 15.88
N GLN A 120 5.80 -9.20 15.34
CA GLN A 120 7.24 -9.03 15.40
C GLN A 120 7.82 -8.45 14.10
N GLY A 121 7.10 -7.54 13.46
CA GLY A 121 7.61 -6.86 12.28
C GLY A 121 8.87 -6.02 12.59
N ILE A 122 9.67 -5.75 11.55
CA ILE A 122 10.94 -5.04 11.70
C ILE A 122 10.82 -3.68 12.40
N ILE A 123 9.70 -2.99 12.19
CA ILE A 123 9.41 -1.70 12.84
C ILE A 123 9.19 -1.89 14.36
N MET A 124 8.59 -3.02 14.77
CA MET A 124 8.30 -3.30 16.17
C MET A 124 9.55 -3.75 16.93
N THR A 125 10.42 -4.52 16.26
CA THR A 125 11.64 -5.09 16.86
C THR A 125 12.85 -4.16 16.78
N GLY A 126 12.80 -3.13 15.95
CA GLY A 126 13.92 -2.22 15.69
C GLY A 126 14.21 -1.15 16.76
N GLY A 127 13.49 -1.15 17.88
CA GLY A 127 13.73 -0.20 18.98
C GLY A 127 13.29 1.25 18.70
N TYR A 128 12.41 1.46 17.74
CA TYR A 128 11.94 2.80 17.32
C TYR A 128 10.90 3.43 18.25
N GLY A 129 10.54 2.76 19.36
CA GLY A 129 9.60 3.29 20.35
C GLY A 129 8.12 3.21 19.96
N TYR A 130 7.77 2.41 18.95
CA TYR A 130 6.37 2.15 18.60
C TYR A 130 5.68 1.25 19.63
N VAL A 131 4.38 1.46 19.78
CA VAL A 131 3.53 0.54 20.54
C VAL A 131 3.50 -0.81 19.81
N PRO A 132 3.80 -1.94 20.49
CA PRO A 132 3.84 -3.24 19.85
C PRO A 132 2.54 -3.57 19.11
N ALA A 133 2.67 -4.06 17.88
CA ALA A 133 1.54 -4.59 17.13
C ALA A 133 1.04 -5.88 17.80
N PRO A 134 -0.27 -6.09 17.92
CA PRO A 134 -0.79 -7.34 18.49
C PRO A 134 -0.51 -8.52 17.55
N THR A 135 -0.29 -9.69 18.14
CA THR A 135 -0.30 -10.95 17.38
C THR A 135 -1.74 -11.26 16.92
N TYR A 136 -1.91 -11.65 15.66
CA TYR A 136 -3.21 -12.09 15.15
C TYR A 136 -3.67 -13.43 15.73
N HIS A 137 -2.78 -14.17 16.36
CA HIS A 137 -3.02 -15.53 16.87
C HIS A 137 -3.68 -15.58 18.25
N SER A 138 -3.89 -14.41 18.88
CA SER A 138 -4.61 -14.35 20.15
C SER A 138 -6.07 -14.77 19.99
N ASP A 139 -6.64 -15.42 21.01
CA ASP A 139 -8.06 -15.83 21.02
C ASP A 139 -8.99 -14.65 20.79
N MET A 140 -8.66 -13.51 21.37
CA MET A 140 -9.43 -12.28 21.20
C MET A 140 -9.51 -11.84 19.72
N LEU A 141 -8.40 -11.87 18.98
CA LEU A 141 -8.38 -11.45 17.57
C LEU A 141 -8.92 -12.54 16.64
N ARG A 142 -8.72 -13.81 16.98
CA ARG A 142 -9.33 -14.92 16.23
C ARG A 142 -10.86 -14.92 16.31
N ALA A 143 -11.41 -14.49 17.45
CA ALA A 143 -12.85 -14.39 17.66
C ALA A 143 -13.51 -13.16 16.99
N GLN A 144 -12.73 -12.20 16.47
CA GLN A 144 -13.31 -11.04 15.79
C GLN A 144 -13.89 -11.44 14.42
N PRO A 145 -15.02 -10.86 13.98
CA PRO A 145 -15.55 -11.05 12.64
C PRO A 145 -14.65 -10.40 11.57
N ASP A 146 -14.75 -10.85 10.33
CA ASP A 146 -13.95 -10.34 9.23
C ASP A 146 -14.16 -8.83 9.00
N GLY A 147 -15.40 -8.37 9.16
CA GLY A 147 -15.73 -6.94 9.08
C GLY A 147 -15.00 -6.07 10.10
N TYR A 148 -14.71 -6.58 11.29
CA TYR A 148 -13.91 -5.86 12.29
C TYR A 148 -12.47 -5.68 11.83
N ILE A 149 -11.86 -6.72 11.28
CA ILE A 149 -10.49 -6.67 10.75
C ILE A 149 -10.44 -5.70 9.57
N TYR A 150 -11.43 -5.77 8.67
CA TYR A 150 -11.57 -4.86 7.54
C TYR A 150 -11.74 -3.41 7.97
N ASP A 151 -12.55 -3.14 9.00
CA ASP A 151 -12.77 -1.79 9.56
C ASP A 151 -11.49 -1.22 10.15
N ALA A 152 -10.77 -2.02 10.96
CA ALA A 152 -9.47 -1.64 11.52
C ALA A 152 -8.43 -1.34 10.42
N LEU A 153 -8.39 -2.13 9.37
CA LEU A 153 -7.52 -1.91 8.21
C LEU A 153 -7.92 -0.66 7.43
N THR A 154 -9.22 -0.38 7.31
CA THR A 154 -9.75 0.74 6.53
C THR A 154 -9.56 2.08 7.23
N TRP A 155 -9.94 2.16 8.50
CA TRP A 155 -10.02 3.42 9.24
C TRP A 155 -8.90 3.58 10.26
N GLY A 156 -8.17 2.50 10.54
CA GLY A 156 -7.19 2.46 11.61
C GLY A 156 -7.80 2.14 12.96
N ILE A 157 -6.95 1.79 13.90
CA ILE A 157 -7.35 1.52 15.27
C ILE A 157 -6.25 1.92 16.25
N ARG A 158 -6.55 2.73 17.24
CA ARG A 158 -5.58 3.25 18.23
C ARG A 158 -4.39 3.92 17.53
N SER A 159 -3.18 3.37 17.65
CA SER A 159 -1.96 3.89 17.00
C SER A 159 -1.76 3.40 15.55
N MET A 160 -2.52 2.41 15.09
CA MET A 160 -2.47 1.93 13.72
C MET A 160 -3.23 2.88 12.79
N PRO A 161 -2.58 3.48 11.77
CA PRO A 161 -3.27 4.33 10.80
C PRO A 161 -4.18 3.50 9.88
N GLY A 162 -5.20 4.16 9.30
CA GLY A 162 -6.05 3.54 8.29
C GLY A 162 -5.40 3.53 6.91
N TYR A 163 -5.64 2.46 6.16
CA TYR A 163 -5.12 2.25 4.81
C TYR A 163 -6.20 2.38 3.72
N GLY A 164 -7.40 2.84 4.09
CA GLY A 164 -8.54 2.95 3.17
C GLY A 164 -8.29 3.81 1.93
N THR A 165 -7.38 4.78 1.99
CA THR A 165 -7.01 5.63 0.87
C THR A 165 -5.89 5.06 0.00
N GLN A 166 -5.12 4.09 0.50
CA GLN A 166 -3.94 3.53 -0.16
C GLN A 166 -4.22 2.16 -0.78
N ILE A 167 -5.11 1.38 -0.16
CA ILE A 167 -5.41 0.00 -0.54
C ILE A 167 -6.86 -0.07 -1.05
N LYS A 168 -7.05 -0.63 -2.24
CA LYS A 168 -8.38 -0.84 -2.83
C LYS A 168 -9.24 -1.75 -1.95
N VAL A 169 -10.56 -1.65 -2.09
CA VAL A 169 -11.54 -2.41 -1.32
C VAL A 169 -11.29 -3.92 -1.42
N GLU A 170 -11.14 -4.42 -2.63
CA GLU A 170 -10.95 -5.84 -2.90
C GLU A 170 -9.61 -6.34 -2.31
N ASP A 171 -8.56 -5.53 -2.41
CA ASP A 171 -7.24 -5.83 -1.84
C ASP A 171 -7.30 -5.86 -0.29
N ARG A 172 -8.10 -5.00 0.34
CA ARG A 172 -8.30 -5.05 1.79
C ARG A 172 -9.00 -6.33 2.23
N TRP A 173 -10.02 -6.77 1.51
CA TRP A 173 -10.68 -8.04 1.76
C TRP A 173 -9.76 -9.24 1.49
N ALA A 174 -8.90 -9.15 0.47
CA ALA A 174 -7.87 -10.16 0.23
C ALA A 174 -6.89 -10.26 1.41
N ILE A 175 -6.46 -9.12 1.99
CA ILE A 175 -5.63 -9.09 3.19
C ILE A 175 -6.34 -9.74 4.38
N VAL A 176 -7.64 -9.48 4.59
CA VAL A 176 -8.44 -10.12 5.65
C VAL A 176 -8.42 -11.65 5.48
N SER A 177 -8.64 -12.14 4.25
CA SER A 177 -8.55 -13.59 3.97
C SER A 177 -7.19 -14.17 4.28
N TYR A 178 -6.11 -13.45 3.93
CA TYR A 178 -4.76 -13.90 4.22
C TYR A 178 -4.45 -13.89 5.73
N ILE A 179 -4.95 -12.91 6.49
CA ILE A 179 -4.85 -12.91 7.96
C ILE A 179 -5.54 -14.15 8.54
N ARG A 180 -6.70 -14.55 8.01
CA ARG A 180 -7.39 -15.79 8.42
C ARG A 180 -6.55 -17.05 8.11
N ALA A 181 -5.89 -17.07 6.95
CA ALA A 181 -4.97 -18.16 6.62
C ALA A 181 -3.78 -18.21 7.59
N LEU A 182 -3.19 -17.06 7.96
CA LEU A 182 -2.14 -17.00 8.99
C LEU A 182 -2.65 -17.51 10.35
N GLN A 183 -3.84 -17.09 10.79
CA GLN A 183 -4.46 -17.58 12.01
C GLN A 183 -4.66 -19.09 11.96
N ARG A 184 -5.15 -19.62 10.83
CA ARG A 184 -5.35 -21.07 10.65
C ARG A 184 -4.04 -21.84 10.67
N SER A 185 -2.98 -21.33 10.05
CA SER A 185 -1.67 -21.97 10.02
C SER A 185 -1.08 -22.22 11.41
N GLN A 186 -1.43 -21.40 12.41
CA GLN A 186 -0.95 -21.55 13.80
C GLN A 186 -1.91 -22.36 14.69
N ALA A 187 -3.14 -22.58 14.25
CA ALA A 187 -4.20 -23.25 15.00
C ALA A 187 -4.83 -24.41 14.21
N ALA A 188 -4.13 -24.92 13.20
CA ALA A 188 -4.61 -26.03 12.39
C ALA A 188 -4.61 -27.35 13.20
N SER A 189 -5.60 -28.20 12.92
CA SER A 189 -5.70 -29.56 13.42
C SER A 189 -5.57 -30.57 12.27
N VAL A 190 -5.39 -31.84 12.59
CA VAL A 190 -5.39 -32.90 11.56
C VAL A 190 -6.69 -32.94 10.76
N ASP A 191 -7.80 -32.47 11.37
CA ASP A 191 -9.12 -32.44 10.71
C ASP A 191 -9.20 -31.40 9.60
N ASP A 192 -8.26 -30.45 9.55
CA ASP A 192 -8.15 -29.47 8.48
C ASP A 192 -7.50 -30.00 7.21
N VAL A 193 -6.85 -31.17 7.31
CA VAL A 193 -6.22 -31.83 6.17
C VAL A 193 -7.28 -32.69 5.48
N PRO A 194 -7.45 -32.54 4.14
CA PRO A 194 -8.34 -33.42 3.38
C PRO A 194 -8.04 -34.89 3.64
N GLU A 195 -9.08 -35.72 3.72
CA GLU A 195 -8.93 -37.15 4.05
C GLU A 195 -8.02 -37.87 3.06
N SER A 196 -7.97 -37.40 1.80
CA SER A 196 -7.08 -37.91 0.75
C SER A 196 -5.61 -37.59 0.95
N GLU A 197 -5.28 -36.70 1.91
CA GLU A 197 -3.90 -36.25 2.18
C GLU A 197 -3.45 -36.53 3.63
N ARG A 198 -4.28 -37.25 4.38
CA ARG A 198 -3.98 -37.71 5.77
C ARG A 198 -3.13 -38.97 5.85
#